data_31c6bb16f0ca32229f9dfaaae3e00d32
#
_entry.id   31c6bb16f0ca32229f9dfaaae3e00d32
#
_cell.length_a   1.000
_cell.length_b   1.000
_cell.length_c   1.000
_cell.angle_alpha   90.00
_cell.angle_beta   90.00
_cell.angle_gamma   90.00
#
_symmetry.space_group_name_H-M   'P 1'
#
loop_
_entity.id
_entity.type
_entity.pdbx_description
1 polymer ?
#
loop_
_entity_poly.entity_id
_entity_poly.type
_entity_poly.pdbx_seq_one_letter_code
_entity_poly.pdbx_strand_id
1 'polypeptide(L)'
;MNEQALDQITISDLLRLALPLNTAAMGGAKQARRAVEWVVLLTSWDAVEDQVQLNDLVIVPPSLQAKINESTLKQKLALMAEINVSGVLIFNPVSQDIGDQANKLQIPLLVVPDNVSVREINRSVAALLVDRQSATSERGMQLYRTLSEMSREDQGLDAMTELIAKLTGKIVVVQDKRMEIQAMALPQNNQIELEPLRELLQQRDELPPVLRNRKAAAHARQSHWQQFLPIENVGRLISPIISGDRARGYLSVVGPADQLDLLDKLAVEHGAAACALEMAKAKAISEAKKALRGNFLEGLLAGTMPRKEIERLEGRLDHNTNQPHAVLALKWADPPAHSLRHLETTVHWVLNNHSRSALVHVYGDKHVCVFQELKHAEDMETAHELGRRIEEQVKTEYPDGVLVTGMSGPAPTLTEWPQVYDEALQAMQLGERLQIKQVVQFSSLGVYQLLVQLEEFPAVRTFTDQVIGPLVDYDEQHNSSLVKTIDAYFDHHGNISQTAESLFIHRNTLLYRLDRIQELTGHDLNQANMRLALHLSLKLWQLRP
;
A
#
# COMPACT_ATOMS: atom_id res chain seq x y z
N MET A 1 -5.90 -21.02 44.73
CA MET A 1 -5.17 -19.76 44.67
C MET A 1 -6.17 -18.67 45.00
N ASN A 2 -5.88 -17.88 46.04
CA ASN A 2 -6.83 -16.93 46.65
C ASN A 2 -7.30 -15.85 45.65
N GLU A 3 -8.61 -15.70 45.49
CA GLU A 3 -9.24 -14.59 44.75
C GLU A 3 -8.83 -13.20 45.27
N GLN A 4 -8.31 -13.06 46.48
CA GLN A 4 -7.80 -11.81 47.05
C GLN A 4 -6.46 -11.33 46.49
N ALA A 5 -5.70 -12.17 45.74
CA ALA A 5 -4.42 -11.78 45.13
C ALA A 5 -4.58 -11.06 43.77
N LEU A 6 -5.78 -11.09 43.19
CA LEU A 6 -6.06 -10.51 41.87
C LEU A 6 -6.43 -9.00 41.87
N ASP A 7 -6.62 -8.41 43.07
CA ASP A 7 -7.13 -7.03 43.22
C ASP A 7 -6.10 -6.03 43.76
N GLN A 8 -4.88 -6.49 44.08
CA GLN A 8 -3.84 -5.60 44.62
C GLN A 8 -3.19 -4.79 43.48
N ILE A 9 -3.18 -3.46 43.65
CA ILE A 9 -2.49 -2.54 42.73
C ILE A 9 -0.99 -2.69 42.92
N THR A 10 -0.24 -2.78 41.83
CA THR A 10 1.21 -2.97 41.81
C THR A 10 1.95 -1.73 41.29
N ILE A 11 3.27 -1.68 41.49
CA ILE A 11 4.14 -0.64 40.86
C ILE A 11 3.98 -0.68 39.32
N SER A 12 3.81 -1.83 38.71
CA SER A 12 3.53 -1.95 37.29
C SER A 12 2.21 -1.28 36.89
N ASP A 13 1.16 -1.45 37.71
CA ASP A 13 -0.12 -0.75 37.49
C ASP A 13 0.03 0.75 37.61
N LEU A 14 0.81 1.23 38.58
CA LEU A 14 1.09 2.68 38.74
C LEU A 14 1.80 3.26 37.52
N LEU A 15 2.83 2.58 36.99
CA LEU A 15 3.55 3.01 35.80
C LEU A 15 2.64 3.10 34.57
N ARG A 16 1.71 2.16 34.44
CA ARG A 16 0.78 2.08 33.31
C ARG A 16 -0.42 3.01 33.43
N LEU A 17 -1.00 3.15 34.64
CA LEU A 17 -2.32 3.78 34.85
C LEU A 17 -2.29 5.15 35.48
N ALA A 18 -1.31 5.46 36.37
CA ALA A 18 -1.31 6.66 37.15
C ALA A 18 -0.12 7.60 36.89
N LEU A 19 1.05 7.07 36.52
CA LEU A 19 2.25 7.86 36.33
C LEU A 19 2.41 8.33 34.88
N PRO A 20 3.16 9.43 34.63
CA PRO A 20 3.49 9.89 33.29
C PRO A 20 4.20 8.80 32.46
N LEU A 21 3.91 8.71 31.16
CA LEU A 21 4.48 7.70 30.26
C LEU A 21 6.02 7.74 30.15
N ASN A 22 6.62 8.88 30.48
CA ASN A 22 8.07 9.07 30.46
C ASN A 22 8.72 8.85 31.83
N THR A 23 7.99 8.29 32.82
CA THR A 23 8.57 7.89 34.10
C THR A 23 9.58 6.78 33.89
N ALA A 24 10.82 7.00 34.37
CA ALA A 24 11.92 6.06 34.24
C ALA A 24 12.11 5.26 35.54
N ALA A 25 12.30 3.94 35.41
CA ALA A 25 12.73 3.11 36.53
C ALA A 25 14.27 3.09 36.59
N MET A 26 14.87 3.81 37.54
CA MET A 26 16.33 3.88 37.69
C MET A 26 16.91 2.71 38.49
N GLY A 27 16.09 2.01 39.27
CA GLY A 27 16.49 0.86 40.08
C GLY A 27 15.29 -0.01 40.47
N GLY A 28 15.54 -1.24 40.89
CA GLY A 28 14.52 -2.13 41.41
C GLY A 28 13.46 -2.59 40.39
N ALA A 29 13.76 -2.52 39.09
CA ALA A 29 12.79 -2.88 38.00
C ALA A 29 12.23 -4.30 38.10
N LYS A 30 12.97 -5.24 38.68
CA LYS A 30 12.52 -6.62 38.92
C LYS A 30 11.39 -6.71 39.96
N GLN A 31 11.22 -5.70 40.77
CA GLN A 31 10.21 -5.60 41.85
C GLN A 31 8.94 -4.87 41.39
N ALA A 32 8.72 -4.67 40.11
CA ALA A 32 7.52 -4.01 39.58
C ALA A 32 6.18 -4.66 39.99
N ARG A 33 6.21 -5.91 40.47
CA ARG A 33 5.03 -6.64 41.00
C ARG A 33 4.76 -6.41 42.48
N ARG A 34 5.53 -5.52 43.19
CA ARG A 34 5.23 -5.19 44.56
C ARG A 34 3.86 -4.50 44.66
N ALA A 35 3.05 -4.96 45.62
CA ALA A 35 1.76 -4.36 45.92
C ALA A 35 1.94 -2.96 46.52
N VAL A 36 1.04 -2.06 46.17
CA VAL A 36 0.98 -0.69 46.74
C VAL A 36 -0.35 -0.53 47.45
N GLU A 37 -0.30 -0.26 48.76
CA GLU A 37 -1.50 -0.07 49.59
C GLU A 37 -1.87 1.39 49.73
N TRP A 38 -0.88 2.28 49.87
CA TRP A 38 -1.10 3.70 50.04
C TRP A 38 -0.02 4.55 49.35
N VAL A 39 -0.30 5.86 49.23
CA VAL A 39 0.66 6.86 48.72
C VAL A 39 0.96 7.87 49.79
N VAL A 40 2.23 8.07 50.10
CA VAL A 40 2.70 9.01 51.11
C VAL A 40 3.51 10.12 50.46
N LEU A 41 3.07 11.36 50.61
CA LEU A 41 3.84 12.55 50.26
C LEU A 41 4.76 12.92 51.42
N LEU A 42 6.07 12.71 51.27
CA LEU A 42 7.05 12.96 52.30
C LEU A 42 7.15 14.47 52.59
N THR A 43 7.01 14.86 53.84
CA THR A 43 7.07 16.27 54.28
C THR A 43 8.43 16.67 54.83
N SER A 44 9.18 15.73 55.42
CA SER A 44 10.54 15.92 55.96
C SER A 44 11.32 14.60 55.87
N TRP A 45 12.64 14.69 55.72
CA TRP A 45 13.53 13.52 55.76
C TRP A 45 13.65 12.89 57.17
N ASP A 46 13.37 13.66 58.22
CA ASP A 46 13.41 13.16 59.60
C ASP A 46 12.11 12.44 59.98
N ALA A 47 11.06 12.64 59.21
CA ALA A 47 9.75 12.04 59.47
C ALA A 47 9.53 10.72 58.70
N VAL A 48 10.55 10.14 58.08
CA VAL A 48 10.41 8.88 57.27
C VAL A 48 9.86 7.76 58.13
N GLU A 49 10.39 7.55 59.35
CA GLU A 49 9.97 6.47 60.24
C GLU A 49 8.54 6.66 60.78
N ASP A 50 8.09 7.91 60.92
CA ASP A 50 6.77 8.23 61.44
C ASP A 50 5.69 8.28 60.37
N GLN A 51 6.04 8.63 59.13
CA GLN A 51 5.09 8.87 58.03
C GLN A 51 4.93 7.67 57.07
N VAL A 52 5.91 6.78 57.02
CA VAL A 52 5.98 5.74 55.99
C VAL A 52 5.74 4.36 56.60
N GLN A 53 4.88 3.57 55.95
CA GLN A 53 4.53 2.22 56.38
C GLN A 53 4.87 1.18 55.32
N LEU A 54 4.70 -0.09 55.67
CA LEU A 54 4.83 -1.24 54.78
C LEU A 54 3.91 -1.07 53.57
N ASN A 55 4.41 -1.39 52.40
CA ASN A 55 3.68 -1.30 51.11
C ASN A 55 3.27 0.12 50.69
N ASP A 56 3.83 1.18 51.27
CA ASP A 56 3.60 2.55 50.80
C ASP A 56 4.43 2.88 49.54
N LEU A 57 3.84 3.68 48.65
CA LEU A 57 4.58 4.43 47.64
C LEU A 57 4.99 5.80 48.22
N VAL A 58 6.28 6.05 48.33
CA VAL A 58 6.79 7.32 48.89
C VAL A 58 7.06 8.30 47.77
N ILE A 59 6.36 9.44 47.78
CA ILE A 59 6.62 10.57 46.87
C ILE A 59 7.56 11.57 47.57
N VAL A 60 8.75 11.77 47.02
CA VAL A 60 9.72 12.77 47.49
C VAL A 60 9.59 14.02 46.62
N PRO A 61 9.04 15.12 47.14
CA PRO A 61 8.87 16.35 46.39
C PRO A 61 10.22 17.01 46.04
N PRO A 62 10.29 17.77 44.90
CA PRO A 62 11.53 18.44 44.47
C PRO A 62 12.17 19.32 45.54
N SER A 63 11.36 19.96 46.38
CA SER A 63 11.81 20.81 47.47
C SER A 63 12.57 20.06 48.59
N LEU A 64 12.26 18.79 48.81
CA LEU A 64 12.99 17.91 49.71
C LEU A 64 14.20 17.28 49.03
N GLN A 65 14.05 16.89 47.80
CA GLN A 65 15.15 16.31 47.01
C GLN A 65 16.32 17.29 46.88
N ALA A 66 16.06 18.58 46.69
CA ALA A 66 17.08 19.63 46.60
C ALA A 66 17.84 19.91 47.94
N LYS A 67 17.30 19.45 49.06
CA LYS A 67 17.90 19.66 50.41
C LYS A 67 18.81 18.52 50.88
N ILE A 68 19.00 17.49 50.05
CA ILE A 68 19.73 16.29 50.45
C ILE A 68 20.86 16.03 49.45
N ASN A 69 22.01 15.58 49.97
CA ASN A 69 23.10 15.09 49.12
C ASN A 69 22.95 13.58 48.82
N GLU A 70 23.69 13.09 47.85
CA GLU A 70 23.61 11.69 47.39
C GLU A 70 23.89 10.67 48.50
N SER A 71 24.86 10.97 49.40
CA SER A 71 25.21 10.07 50.51
C SER A 71 24.04 9.91 51.46
N THR A 72 23.38 11.01 51.83
CA THR A 72 22.22 11.00 52.71
C THR A 72 20.99 10.38 52.04
N LEU A 73 20.83 10.60 50.71
CA LEU A 73 19.76 9.95 49.94
C LEU A 73 19.92 8.42 49.97
N LYS A 74 21.17 7.88 49.81
CA LYS A 74 21.46 6.46 49.95
C LYS A 74 21.09 5.90 51.32
N GLN A 75 21.38 6.63 52.38
CA GLN A 75 21.00 6.23 53.77
C GLN A 75 19.49 6.19 53.94
N LYS A 76 18.78 7.19 53.43
CA LYS A 76 17.31 7.24 53.51
C LYS A 76 16.62 6.17 52.66
N LEU A 77 17.20 5.83 51.48
CA LEU A 77 16.73 4.68 50.70
C LEU A 77 16.93 3.36 51.45
N ALA A 78 18.04 3.19 52.16
CA ALA A 78 18.27 2.00 52.99
C ALA A 78 17.21 1.87 54.09
N LEU A 79 16.91 2.97 54.81
CA LEU A 79 15.87 3.03 55.82
C LEU A 79 14.48 2.66 55.23
N MET A 80 14.12 3.22 54.07
CA MET A 80 12.87 2.88 53.36
C MET A 80 12.83 1.41 52.91
N ALA A 81 14.00 0.81 52.58
CA ALA A 81 14.10 -0.60 52.31
C ALA A 81 13.85 -1.48 53.54
N GLU A 82 14.32 -1.09 54.71
CA GLU A 82 14.05 -1.77 56.01
C GLU A 82 12.57 -1.73 56.35
N ILE A 83 11.88 -0.61 56.11
CA ILE A 83 10.41 -0.48 56.28
C ILE A 83 9.66 -1.33 55.24
N ASN A 84 10.34 -1.76 54.17
CA ASN A 84 9.80 -2.53 53.06
C ASN A 84 8.71 -1.77 52.26
N VAL A 85 8.99 -0.51 51.90
CA VAL A 85 8.12 0.29 51.03
C VAL A 85 7.98 -0.32 49.64
N SER A 86 6.89 -0.06 48.98
CA SER A 86 6.64 -0.56 47.61
C SER A 86 7.50 0.10 46.55
N GLY A 87 7.84 1.37 46.74
CA GLY A 87 8.70 2.11 45.84
C GLY A 87 8.89 3.56 46.26
N VAL A 88 9.86 4.22 45.65
CA VAL A 88 10.16 5.64 45.89
C VAL A 88 10.07 6.39 44.58
N LEU A 89 9.36 7.50 44.57
CA LEU A 89 9.14 8.37 43.41
C LEU A 89 9.82 9.71 43.64
N ILE A 90 10.70 10.07 42.71
CA ILE A 90 11.47 11.33 42.72
C ILE A 90 11.27 12.09 41.41
N PHE A 91 11.55 13.40 41.42
CA PHE A 91 11.30 14.27 40.27
C PHE A 91 12.59 14.68 39.53
N ASN A 92 13.71 14.83 40.26
CA ASN A 92 14.96 15.21 39.62
C ASN A 92 15.79 13.96 39.29
N PRO A 93 16.48 13.96 38.16
CA PRO A 93 17.41 12.88 37.82
C PRO A 93 18.46 12.66 38.95
N VAL A 94 18.81 11.40 39.15
CA VAL A 94 19.85 11.01 40.13
C VAL A 94 20.98 10.31 39.38
N SER A 95 22.16 10.21 40.04
CA SER A 95 23.31 9.51 39.48
C SER A 95 23.04 8.01 39.32
N GLN A 96 23.74 7.39 38.41
CA GLN A 96 23.67 5.91 38.19
C GLN A 96 23.99 5.13 39.46
N ASP A 97 24.85 5.68 40.32
CA ASP A 97 25.28 5.11 41.60
C ASP A 97 24.11 4.99 42.63
N ILE A 98 23.15 5.90 42.58
CA ILE A 98 21.91 5.81 43.36
C ILE A 98 20.99 4.74 42.79
N GLY A 99 20.87 4.62 41.45
CA GLY A 99 20.13 3.55 40.78
C GLY A 99 20.69 2.16 41.14
N ASP A 100 22.00 2.01 41.14
CA ASP A 100 22.69 0.76 41.53
C ASP A 100 22.46 0.42 43.01
N GLN A 101 22.43 1.42 43.87
CA GLN A 101 22.07 1.24 45.28
C GLN A 101 20.59 0.78 45.42
N ALA A 102 19.67 1.39 44.72
CA ALA A 102 18.26 0.99 44.70
C ALA A 102 18.09 -0.46 44.22
N ASN A 103 18.87 -0.87 43.18
CA ASN A 103 18.93 -2.27 42.72
C ASN A 103 19.42 -3.23 43.83
N LYS A 104 20.48 -2.88 44.55
CA LYS A 104 21.02 -3.69 45.68
C LYS A 104 20.02 -3.82 46.81
N LEU A 105 19.28 -2.75 47.09
CA LEU A 105 18.23 -2.71 48.12
C LEU A 105 16.91 -3.32 47.63
N GLN A 106 16.84 -3.66 46.37
CA GLN A 106 15.65 -4.20 45.72
C GLN A 106 14.42 -3.27 45.83
N ILE A 107 14.62 -1.95 45.86
CA ILE A 107 13.57 -0.94 45.97
C ILE A 107 13.31 -0.34 44.58
N PRO A 108 12.07 -0.30 44.09
CA PRO A 108 11.71 0.45 42.87
C PRO A 108 11.95 1.94 43.07
N LEU A 109 12.91 2.50 42.32
CA LEU A 109 13.18 3.95 42.29
C LEU A 109 12.68 4.50 40.95
N LEU A 110 11.65 5.31 41.01
CA LEU A 110 10.97 5.89 39.86
C LEU A 110 11.29 7.37 39.72
N VAL A 111 11.72 7.78 38.52
CA VAL A 111 12.01 9.19 38.21
C VAL A 111 10.94 9.73 37.29
N VAL A 112 10.24 10.76 37.72
CA VAL A 112 9.18 11.44 36.96
C VAL A 112 9.76 12.61 36.19
N PRO A 113 9.26 12.95 34.98
CA PRO A 113 9.65 14.15 34.24
C PRO A 113 9.39 15.46 35.02
N ASP A 114 10.26 16.46 34.86
CA ASP A 114 10.23 17.73 35.59
C ASP A 114 8.98 18.61 35.37
N ASN A 115 8.23 18.33 34.29
CA ASN A 115 7.06 19.12 33.89
C ASN A 115 5.74 18.70 34.55
N VAL A 116 5.77 17.75 35.49
CA VAL A 116 4.56 17.21 36.12
C VAL A 116 4.50 17.64 37.59
N SER A 117 3.32 18.11 38.04
CA SER A 117 3.17 18.56 39.41
C SER A 117 3.05 17.40 40.40
N VAL A 118 3.68 17.54 41.58
CA VAL A 118 3.56 16.60 42.70
C VAL A 118 2.09 16.34 43.06
N ARG A 119 1.25 17.39 43.02
CA ARG A 119 -0.18 17.31 43.35
C ARG A 119 -0.93 16.45 42.33
N GLU A 120 -0.57 16.54 41.05
CA GLU A 120 -1.18 15.77 39.98
C GLU A 120 -0.89 14.27 40.13
N ILE A 121 0.39 13.94 40.40
CA ILE A 121 0.81 12.55 40.62
C ILE A 121 0.13 11.97 41.87
N ASN A 122 0.16 12.68 42.98
CA ASN A 122 -0.47 12.20 44.20
C ASN A 122 -1.97 11.93 43.99
N ARG A 123 -2.66 12.85 43.29
CA ARG A 123 -4.08 12.67 42.95
C ARG A 123 -4.32 11.45 42.04
N SER A 124 -3.50 11.25 40.99
CA SER A 124 -3.65 10.14 40.05
C SER A 124 -3.38 8.80 40.72
N VAL A 125 -2.34 8.72 41.57
CA VAL A 125 -2.04 7.50 42.31
C VAL A 125 -3.15 7.20 43.33
N ALA A 126 -3.60 8.19 44.10
CA ALA A 126 -4.69 8.01 45.05
C ALA A 126 -6.01 7.60 44.36
N ALA A 127 -6.33 8.21 43.24
CA ALA A 127 -7.51 7.85 42.44
C ALA A 127 -7.43 6.36 41.95
N LEU A 128 -6.26 5.90 41.50
CA LEU A 128 -6.05 4.51 41.11
C LEU A 128 -6.24 3.52 42.27
N LEU A 129 -5.72 3.90 43.45
CA LEU A 129 -5.86 3.06 44.65
C LEU A 129 -7.33 2.94 45.13
N VAL A 130 -8.15 3.98 44.88
CA VAL A 130 -9.57 3.99 45.24
C VAL A 130 -10.46 3.31 44.21
N ASP A 131 -10.23 3.60 42.91
CA ASP A 131 -11.06 3.07 41.82
C ASP A 131 -10.22 2.80 40.56
N ARG A 132 -9.78 1.56 40.41
CA ARG A 132 -8.97 1.08 39.27
C ARG A 132 -9.69 1.25 37.94
N GLN A 133 -11.01 1.04 37.91
CA GLN A 133 -11.78 1.09 36.66
C GLN A 133 -11.87 2.52 36.13
N SER A 134 -12.19 3.48 36.99
CA SER A 134 -12.23 4.89 36.62
C SER A 134 -10.86 5.42 36.18
N ALA A 135 -9.79 5.07 36.89
CA ALA A 135 -8.42 5.45 36.54
C ALA A 135 -8.00 4.87 35.17
N THR A 136 -8.36 3.62 34.89
CA THR A 136 -8.09 2.97 33.57
C THR A 136 -8.83 3.69 32.44
N SER A 137 -10.09 4.06 32.66
CA SER A 137 -10.89 4.80 31.67
C SER A 137 -10.32 6.20 31.40
N GLU A 138 -9.89 6.91 32.44
CA GLU A 138 -9.24 8.22 32.30
C GLU A 138 -7.92 8.11 31.53
N ARG A 139 -7.15 7.04 31.78
CA ARG A 139 -5.90 6.77 31.07
C ARG A 139 -6.14 6.51 29.56
N GLY A 140 -7.18 5.75 29.23
CA GLY A 140 -7.60 5.54 27.84
C GLY A 140 -7.95 6.86 27.13
N MET A 141 -8.65 7.75 27.82
CA MET A 141 -9.00 9.07 27.30
C MET A 141 -7.77 9.98 27.12
N GLN A 142 -6.82 9.95 28.05
CA GLN A 142 -5.54 10.65 27.92
C GLN A 142 -4.75 10.15 26.72
N LEU A 143 -4.66 8.83 26.53
CA LEU A 143 -4.02 8.22 25.36
C LEU A 143 -4.64 8.74 24.08
N TYR A 144 -5.97 8.73 23.95
CA TYR A 144 -6.66 9.23 22.77
C TYR A 144 -6.31 10.70 22.45
N ARG A 145 -6.29 11.56 23.48
CA ARG A 145 -5.90 12.98 23.32
C ARG A 145 -4.47 13.09 22.80
N THR A 146 -3.52 12.39 23.44
CA THR A 146 -2.11 12.43 23.04
C THR A 146 -1.92 11.93 21.62
N LEU A 147 -2.55 10.81 21.24
CA LEU A 147 -2.48 10.28 19.87
C LEU A 147 -3.10 11.23 18.84
N SER A 148 -4.19 11.93 19.21
CA SER A 148 -4.81 12.94 18.36
C SER A 148 -3.92 14.18 18.18
N GLU A 149 -3.16 14.56 19.20
CA GLU A 149 -2.15 15.62 19.12
C GLU A 149 -0.98 15.21 18.23
N MET A 150 -0.46 14.00 18.40
CA MET A 150 0.60 13.44 17.55
C MET A 150 0.20 13.43 16.06
N SER A 151 -1.07 13.10 15.76
CA SER A 151 -1.58 13.14 14.37
C SER A 151 -1.64 14.58 13.83
N ARG A 152 -1.96 15.59 14.67
CA ARG A 152 -1.92 17.00 14.26
C ARG A 152 -0.51 17.51 13.99
N GLU A 153 0.47 16.96 14.71
CA GLU A 153 1.90 17.31 14.58
C GLU A 153 2.66 16.49 13.53
N ASP A 154 1.97 15.67 12.74
CA ASP A 154 2.56 14.82 11.67
C ASP A 154 3.61 13.80 12.16
N GLN A 155 3.48 13.30 13.39
CA GLN A 155 4.44 12.34 13.95
C GLN A 155 4.33 10.92 13.34
N GLY A 156 3.24 10.63 12.64
CA GLY A 156 3.05 9.39 11.88
C GLY A 156 2.64 8.17 12.72
N LEU A 157 2.38 7.06 12.00
CA LEU A 157 1.90 5.81 12.61
C LEU A 157 2.98 5.14 13.49
N ASP A 158 4.25 5.25 13.14
CA ASP A 158 5.34 4.61 13.90
C ASP A 158 5.42 5.16 15.31
N ALA A 159 5.45 6.49 15.46
CA ALA A 159 5.49 7.14 16.78
C ALA A 159 4.23 6.83 17.61
N MET A 160 3.05 6.75 16.96
CA MET A 160 1.80 6.36 17.63
C MET A 160 1.84 4.90 18.13
N THR A 161 2.34 3.97 17.33
CA THR A 161 2.47 2.56 17.72
C THR A 161 3.48 2.39 18.86
N GLU A 162 4.59 3.12 18.83
CA GLU A 162 5.59 3.12 19.90
C GLU A 162 4.99 3.62 21.24
N LEU A 163 4.18 4.69 21.20
CA LEU A 163 3.51 5.20 22.40
C LEU A 163 2.55 4.16 22.98
N ILE A 164 1.74 3.50 22.12
CA ILE A 164 0.81 2.46 22.56
C ILE A 164 1.59 1.24 23.12
N ALA A 165 2.67 0.82 22.45
CA ALA A 165 3.50 -0.30 22.90
C ALA A 165 4.16 0.01 24.27
N LYS A 166 4.61 1.24 24.47
CA LYS A 166 5.17 1.69 25.76
C LYS A 166 4.12 1.69 26.88
N LEU A 167 2.88 2.08 26.58
CA LEU A 167 1.78 2.08 27.54
C LEU A 167 1.33 0.66 27.89
N THR A 168 1.15 -0.19 26.89
CA THR A 168 0.62 -1.56 27.07
C THR A 168 1.69 -2.56 27.51
N GLY A 169 2.96 -2.29 27.21
CA GLY A 169 4.06 -3.25 27.38
C GLY A 169 3.96 -4.44 26.43
N LYS A 170 3.27 -4.30 25.30
CA LYS A 170 2.96 -5.36 24.35
C LYS A 170 3.34 -4.97 22.92
N ILE A 171 3.35 -5.93 22.02
CA ILE A 171 3.57 -5.66 20.58
C ILE A 171 2.35 -4.95 20.03
N VAL A 172 2.57 -3.86 19.30
CA VAL A 172 1.51 -3.11 18.63
C VAL A 172 1.76 -3.13 17.13
N VAL A 173 0.71 -3.46 16.36
CA VAL A 173 0.81 -3.58 14.90
C VAL A 173 -0.35 -2.85 14.25
N VAL A 174 -0.02 -1.96 13.31
CA VAL A 174 -0.98 -1.32 12.40
C VAL A 174 -0.86 -1.96 11.03
N GLN A 175 -1.97 -2.42 10.51
CA GLN A 175 -2.05 -3.06 9.20
C GLN A 175 -3.04 -2.31 8.31
N ASP A 176 -2.78 -2.34 7.00
CA ASP A 176 -3.68 -1.79 6.02
C ASP A 176 -4.84 -2.77 5.67
N LYS A 177 -5.66 -2.38 4.69
CA LYS A 177 -6.77 -3.19 4.18
C LYS A 177 -6.35 -4.51 3.50
N ARG A 178 -5.06 -4.67 3.15
CA ARG A 178 -4.47 -5.88 2.53
C ARG A 178 -3.73 -6.74 3.54
N MET A 179 -3.75 -6.36 4.81
CA MET A 179 -3.00 -6.97 5.92
C MET A 179 -1.49 -6.68 5.86
N GLU A 180 -1.04 -5.75 5.02
CA GLU A 180 0.34 -5.29 5.00
C GLU A 180 0.63 -4.46 6.26
N ILE A 181 1.73 -4.74 6.93
CA ILE A 181 2.16 -4.04 8.14
C ILE A 181 2.64 -2.63 7.76
N GLN A 182 1.95 -1.62 8.26
CA GLN A 182 2.27 -0.21 8.04
C GLN A 182 3.16 0.36 9.14
N ALA A 183 2.99 -0.12 10.38
CA ALA A 183 3.82 0.23 11.52
C ALA A 183 3.80 -0.91 12.54
N MET A 184 4.92 -1.13 13.23
CA MET A 184 5.04 -2.17 14.26
C MET A 184 6.00 -1.69 15.36
N ALA A 185 5.53 -1.72 16.61
CA ALA A 185 6.35 -1.39 17.76
C ALA A 185 6.44 -2.56 18.74
N LEU A 186 7.62 -2.75 19.32
CA LEU A 186 7.94 -3.84 20.22
C LEU A 186 8.14 -3.32 21.65
N PRO A 187 7.70 -4.05 22.68
CA PRO A 187 8.06 -3.74 24.07
C PRO A 187 9.55 -4.04 24.33
N GLN A 188 10.12 -3.39 25.32
CA GLN A 188 11.54 -3.56 25.68
C GLN A 188 11.92 -5.01 26.01
N ASN A 189 10.99 -5.81 26.53
CA ASN A 189 11.20 -7.19 26.95
C ASN A 189 10.31 -8.15 26.12
N ASN A 190 10.42 -8.08 24.79
CA ASN A 190 9.66 -9.00 23.93
C ASN A 190 10.21 -10.43 24.03
N GLN A 191 9.30 -11.40 24.26
CA GLN A 191 9.61 -12.84 24.30
C GLN A 191 8.96 -13.61 23.14
N ILE A 192 8.16 -12.93 22.31
CA ILE A 192 7.44 -13.55 21.20
C ILE A 192 8.32 -13.53 19.95
N GLU A 193 8.45 -14.65 19.27
CA GLU A 193 9.16 -14.73 17.99
C GLU A 193 8.44 -13.92 16.90
N LEU A 194 9.20 -13.08 16.20
CA LEU A 194 8.61 -12.09 15.30
C LEU A 194 8.25 -12.64 13.92
N GLU A 195 9.07 -13.52 13.36
CA GLU A 195 8.83 -14.02 11.99
C GLU A 195 7.53 -14.83 11.87
N PRO A 196 7.28 -15.83 12.75
CA PRO A 196 6.01 -16.55 12.73
C PRO A 196 4.80 -15.64 13.00
N LEU A 197 4.98 -14.64 13.89
CA LEU A 197 3.92 -13.69 14.18
C LEU A 197 3.61 -12.80 12.95
N ARG A 198 4.63 -12.32 12.22
CA ARG A 198 4.45 -11.50 11.02
C ARG A 198 3.72 -12.25 9.93
N GLU A 199 4.14 -13.48 9.63
CA GLU A 199 3.48 -14.33 8.64
C GLU A 199 2.01 -14.55 8.96
N LEU A 200 1.72 -14.85 10.24
CA LEU A 200 0.36 -15.08 10.70
C LEU A 200 -0.51 -13.82 10.59
N LEU A 201 0.02 -12.69 10.99
CA LEU A 201 -0.72 -11.41 10.96
C LEU A 201 -1.05 -10.96 9.54
N GLN A 202 -0.27 -11.34 8.53
CA GLN A 202 -0.53 -11.01 7.13
C GLN A 202 -1.63 -11.88 6.50
N GLN A 203 -2.03 -12.98 7.14
CA GLN A 203 -3.07 -13.85 6.64
C GLN A 203 -4.46 -13.29 6.99
N ARG A 204 -5.26 -13.00 5.96
CA ARG A 204 -6.62 -12.48 6.16
C ARG A 204 -7.58 -13.47 6.80
N ASP A 205 -7.34 -14.76 6.56
CA ASP A 205 -8.15 -15.85 7.12
C ASP A 205 -7.99 -15.99 8.63
N GLU A 206 -6.93 -15.44 9.20
CA GLU A 206 -6.69 -15.35 10.63
C GLU A 206 -7.43 -14.17 11.31
N LEU A 207 -8.15 -13.35 10.55
CA LEU A 207 -9.03 -12.33 11.14
C LEU A 207 -10.30 -12.96 11.70
N PRO A 208 -10.84 -12.40 12.81
CA PRO A 208 -12.20 -12.70 13.24
C PRO A 208 -13.20 -12.60 12.07
N PRO A 209 -14.18 -13.53 11.95
CA PRO A 209 -15.05 -13.60 10.76
C PRO A 209 -15.73 -12.27 10.38
N VAL A 210 -16.15 -11.49 11.37
CA VAL A 210 -16.77 -10.17 11.15
C VAL A 210 -15.80 -9.18 10.51
N LEU A 211 -14.49 -9.25 10.85
CA LEU A 211 -13.48 -8.35 10.36
C LEU A 211 -12.99 -8.68 8.93
N ARG A 212 -13.24 -9.89 8.44
CA ARG A 212 -12.91 -10.28 7.05
C ARG A 212 -13.69 -9.49 6.03
N ASN A 213 -14.92 -9.06 6.37
CA ASN A 213 -15.70 -8.14 5.55
C ASN A 213 -15.56 -6.70 6.06
N ARG A 214 -14.87 -5.88 5.31
CA ARG A 214 -14.53 -4.49 5.67
C ARG A 214 -15.73 -3.59 5.93
N LYS A 215 -16.86 -3.83 5.26
CA LYS A 215 -18.11 -3.09 5.44
C LYS A 215 -18.81 -3.56 6.73
N ALA A 216 -18.87 -4.87 6.95
CA ALA A 216 -19.41 -5.43 8.18
C ALA A 216 -18.58 -4.99 9.41
N ALA A 217 -17.26 -4.96 9.31
CA ALA A 217 -16.37 -4.49 10.36
C ALA A 217 -16.64 -3.03 10.77
N ALA A 218 -16.97 -2.16 9.81
CA ALA A 218 -17.26 -0.75 10.09
C ALA A 218 -18.62 -0.52 10.78
N HIS A 219 -19.57 -1.45 10.62
CA HIS A 219 -20.91 -1.36 11.20
C HIS A 219 -21.12 -2.33 12.37
N ALA A 220 -20.06 -2.98 12.82
CA ALA A 220 -20.14 -3.88 13.96
C ALA A 220 -20.46 -3.13 15.25
N ARG A 221 -21.25 -3.72 16.13
CA ARG A 221 -21.57 -3.15 17.45
C ARG A 221 -20.39 -3.15 18.39
N GLN A 222 -19.47 -4.08 18.17
CA GLN A 222 -18.28 -4.30 18.97
C GLN A 222 -17.12 -3.51 18.37
N SER A 223 -16.33 -2.83 19.20
CA SER A 223 -15.20 -1.99 18.79
C SER A 223 -13.88 -2.76 18.72
N HIS A 224 -13.77 -3.87 19.46
CA HIS A 224 -12.59 -4.71 19.48
C HIS A 224 -12.96 -6.21 19.55
N TRP A 225 -12.02 -7.07 19.15
CA TRP A 225 -12.12 -8.53 19.24
C TRP A 225 -10.88 -9.08 19.89
N GLN A 226 -11.07 -10.07 20.76
CA GLN A 226 -9.99 -10.83 21.36
C GLN A 226 -9.93 -12.21 20.70
N GLN A 227 -8.74 -12.66 20.36
CA GLN A 227 -8.49 -13.99 19.80
C GLN A 227 -7.20 -14.60 20.36
N PHE A 228 -7.13 -15.92 20.38
CA PHE A 228 -5.90 -16.66 20.62
C PHE A 228 -5.25 -16.93 19.27
N LEU A 229 -3.95 -16.66 19.18
CA LEU A 229 -3.18 -16.97 17.99
C LEU A 229 -2.64 -18.40 18.09
N PRO A 230 -2.35 -19.09 16.98
CA PRO A 230 -1.76 -20.44 16.97
C PRO A 230 -0.26 -20.41 17.34
N ILE A 231 0.09 -19.65 18.34
CA ILE A 231 1.41 -19.52 18.97
C ILE A 231 1.17 -19.71 20.47
N GLU A 232 2.05 -20.46 21.13
CA GLU A 232 1.89 -20.82 22.54
C GLU A 232 1.72 -19.58 23.43
N ASN A 233 0.62 -19.54 24.17
CA ASN A 233 0.22 -18.47 25.11
C ASN A 233 0.19 -17.05 24.49
N VAL A 234 -0.06 -16.91 23.17
CA VAL A 234 -0.16 -15.59 22.53
C VAL A 234 -1.62 -15.24 22.24
N GLY A 235 -2.04 -14.08 22.76
CA GLY A 235 -3.33 -13.47 22.51
C GLY A 235 -3.21 -12.19 21.70
N ARG A 236 -4.27 -11.85 20.98
CA ARG A 236 -4.41 -10.64 20.17
C ARG A 236 -5.69 -9.91 20.51
N LEU A 237 -5.60 -8.63 20.78
CA LEU A 237 -6.72 -7.69 20.73
C LEU A 237 -6.63 -6.93 19.42
N ILE A 238 -7.73 -6.86 18.66
CA ILE A 238 -7.77 -6.21 17.35
C ILE A 238 -8.99 -5.31 17.25
N SER A 239 -8.78 -4.11 16.70
CA SER A 239 -9.82 -3.13 16.38
C SER A 239 -9.70 -2.69 14.92
N PRO A 240 -10.81 -2.55 14.18
CA PRO A 240 -10.78 -2.02 12.82
C PRO A 240 -10.52 -0.51 12.84
N ILE A 241 -9.65 -0.06 11.95
CA ILE A 241 -9.40 1.36 11.67
C ILE A 241 -10.44 1.80 10.65
N ILE A 242 -11.46 2.55 11.10
CA ILE A 242 -12.63 2.90 10.30
C ILE A 242 -12.50 4.31 9.74
N SER A 243 -12.72 4.45 8.43
CA SER A 243 -12.84 5.75 7.76
C SER A 243 -13.95 5.68 6.71
N GLY A 244 -15.01 6.46 6.93
CA GLY A 244 -16.27 6.36 6.19
C GLY A 244 -17.05 5.09 6.52
N ASP A 245 -17.53 4.38 5.50
CA ASP A 245 -18.37 3.18 5.63
C ASP A 245 -17.60 1.85 5.67
N ARG A 246 -16.26 1.89 5.78
CA ARG A 246 -15.40 0.70 5.67
C ARG A 246 -14.19 0.75 6.58
N ALA A 247 -13.75 -0.44 7.02
CA ALA A 247 -12.44 -0.59 7.63
C ALA A 247 -11.33 -0.34 6.57
N ARG A 248 -10.37 0.50 6.92
CA ARG A 248 -9.20 0.85 6.09
C ARG A 248 -7.95 0.08 6.49
N GLY A 249 -7.97 -0.45 7.70
CA GLY A 249 -6.90 -1.22 8.28
C GLY A 249 -7.33 -1.77 9.63
N TYR A 250 -6.36 -2.28 10.38
CA TYR A 250 -6.56 -2.87 11.70
C TYR A 250 -5.40 -2.48 12.62
N LEU A 251 -5.73 -2.14 13.86
CA LEU A 251 -4.76 -2.00 14.93
C LEU A 251 -4.84 -3.24 15.82
N SER A 252 -3.71 -3.81 16.16
CA SER A 252 -3.62 -4.99 17.02
C SER A 252 -2.66 -4.75 18.18
N VAL A 253 -3.03 -5.21 19.36
CA VAL A 253 -2.17 -5.36 20.53
C VAL A 253 -1.98 -6.85 20.76
N VAL A 254 -0.74 -7.33 20.76
CA VAL A 254 -0.38 -8.75 20.86
C VAL A 254 0.55 -8.98 22.06
N GLY A 255 0.23 -9.95 22.85
CA GLY A 255 0.99 -10.30 24.06
C GLY A 255 0.54 -11.62 24.66
N PRO A 256 1.06 -11.99 25.85
CA PRO A 256 0.60 -13.18 26.56
C PRO A 256 -0.92 -13.11 26.79
N ALA A 257 -1.63 -14.18 26.45
CA ALA A 257 -3.09 -14.20 26.42
C ALA A 257 -3.74 -13.95 27.79
N ASP A 258 -3.08 -14.38 28.85
CA ASP A 258 -3.47 -14.21 30.26
C ASP A 258 -3.19 -12.80 30.81
N GLN A 259 -2.46 -11.96 30.07
CA GLN A 259 -2.07 -10.60 30.45
C GLN A 259 -2.78 -9.50 29.67
N LEU A 260 -3.73 -9.85 28.78
CA LEU A 260 -4.54 -8.88 28.05
C LEU A 260 -5.64 -8.33 28.97
N ASP A 261 -5.57 -7.04 29.28
CA ASP A 261 -6.42 -6.40 30.26
C ASP A 261 -7.35 -5.30 29.67
N LEU A 262 -8.03 -4.56 30.55
CA LEU A 262 -8.94 -3.48 30.17
C LEU A 262 -8.20 -2.31 29.52
N LEU A 263 -6.98 -1.98 29.96
CA LEU A 263 -6.19 -0.91 29.36
C LEU A 263 -5.82 -1.24 27.91
N ASP A 264 -5.48 -2.52 27.63
CA ASP A 264 -5.15 -2.96 26.27
C ASP A 264 -6.37 -2.87 25.35
N LYS A 265 -7.58 -3.14 25.86
CA LYS A 265 -8.84 -2.96 25.10
C LYS A 265 -9.05 -1.49 24.78
N LEU A 266 -8.91 -0.58 25.73
CA LEU A 266 -9.01 0.86 25.51
C LEU A 266 -7.92 1.37 24.58
N ALA A 267 -6.69 0.86 24.72
CA ALA A 267 -5.58 1.24 23.86
C ALA A 267 -5.81 0.84 22.39
N VAL A 268 -6.36 -0.36 22.13
CA VAL A 268 -6.65 -0.79 20.77
C VAL A 268 -7.83 -0.03 20.16
N GLU A 269 -8.86 0.32 20.94
CA GLU A 269 -10.02 1.09 20.48
C GLU A 269 -9.65 2.54 20.17
N HIS A 270 -9.08 3.24 21.16
CA HIS A 270 -8.68 4.63 21.00
C HIS A 270 -7.52 4.82 20.02
N GLY A 271 -6.58 3.86 20.02
CA GLY A 271 -5.50 3.80 19.04
C GLY A 271 -6.02 3.64 17.62
N ALA A 272 -6.97 2.73 17.38
CA ALA A 272 -7.57 2.56 16.06
C ALA A 272 -8.30 3.82 15.58
N ALA A 273 -9.01 4.52 16.48
CA ALA A 273 -9.68 5.78 16.16
C ALA A 273 -8.68 6.89 15.77
N ALA A 274 -7.56 7.01 16.50
CA ALA A 274 -6.50 7.97 16.19
C ALA A 274 -5.77 7.62 14.88
N CYS A 275 -5.42 6.34 14.66
CA CYS A 275 -4.82 5.87 13.42
C CYS A 275 -5.74 6.06 12.21
N ALA A 276 -7.08 6.07 12.40
CA ALA A 276 -8.02 6.34 11.33
C ALA A 276 -7.84 7.75 10.73
N LEU A 277 -7.56 8.74 11.57
CA LEU A 277 -7.28 10.11 11.14
C LEU A 277 -5.98 10.17 10.34
N GLU A 278 -4.91 9.53 10.83
CA GLU A 278 -3.59 9.51 10.17
C GLU A 278 -3.65 8.78 8.82
N MET A 279 -4.30 7.60 8.76
CA MET A 279 -4.49 6.88 7.50
C MET A 279 -5.38 7.62 6.51
N ALA A 280 -6.40 8.35 6.98
CA ALA A 280 -7.25 9.18 6.11
C ALA A 280 -6.44 10.34 5.50
N LYS A 281 -5.57 10.99 6.30
CA LYS A 281 -4.68 12.06 5.88
C LYS A 281 -3.64 11.57 4.87
N ALA A 282 -2.96 10.45 5.16
CA ALA A 282 -2.02 9.83 4.23
C ALA A 282 -2.70 9.47 2.89
N LYS A 283 -3.92 8.95 2.95
CA LYS A 283 -4.72 8.67 1.77
C LYS A 283 -5.07 9.94 1.00
N ALA A 284 -5.54 11.00 1.66
CA ALA A 284 -5.88 12.28 1.02
C ALA A 284 -4.66 12.89 0.31
N ILE A 285 -3.48 12.85 0.94
CA ILE A 285 -2.22 13.29 0.34
C ILE A 285 -1.88 12.45 -0.90
N SER A 286 -2.02 11.13 -0.80
CA SER A 286 -1.76 10.22 -1.93
C SER A 286 -2.74 10.46 -3.09
N GLU A 287 -4.03 10.65 -2.80
CA GLU A 287 -5.05 10.95 -3.81
C GLU A 287 -4.82 12.32 -4.46
N ALA A 288 -4.43 13.33 -3.68
CA ALA A 288 -4.08 14.65 -4.20
C ALA A 288 -2.84 14.59 -5.11
N LYS A 289 -1.80 13.84 -4.72
CA LYS A 289 -0.61 13.59 -5.56
C LYS A 289 -1.00 12.87 -6.87
N LYS A 290 -1.87 11.84 -6.78
CA LYS A 290 -2.36 11.10 -7.95
C LYS A 290 -3.16 12.02 -8.89
N ALA A 291 -4.04 12.86 -8.35
CA ALA A 291 -4.82 13.82 -9.14
C ALA A 291 -3.93 14.87 -9.83
N LEU A 292 -2.96 15.44 -9.11
CA LEU A 292 -2.00 16.38 -9.69
C LEU A 292 -1.18 15.75 -10.83
N ARG A 293 -0.73 14.51 -10.64
CA ARG A 293 -0.03 13.73 -11.66
C ARG A 293 -0.91 13.47 -12.87
N GLY A 294 -2.16 13.06 -12.64
CA GLY A 294 -3.15 12.82 -13.69
C GLY A 294 -3.40 14.08 -14.53
N ASN A 295 -3.71 15.21 -13.89
CA ASN A 295 -3.94 16.47 -14.57
C ASN A 295 -2.73 16.94 -15.37
N PHE A 296 -1.52 16.75 -14.84
CA PHE A 296 -0.29 17.05 -15.56
C PHE A 296 -0.15 16.20 -16.81
N LEU A 297 -0.28 14.87 -16.69
CA LEU A 297 -0.18 13.96 -17.82
C LEU A 297 -1.26 14.24 -18.86
N GLU A 298 -2.50 14.45 -18.46
CA GLU A 298 -3.60 14.79 -19.39
C GLU A 298 -3.34 16.09 -20.13
N GLY A 299 -2.87 17.14 -19.43
CA GLY A 299 -2.51 18.42 -20.05
C GLY A 299 -1.31 18.32 -20.97
N LEU A 300 -0.29 17.55 -20.61
CA LEU A 300 0.89 17.28 -21.43
C LEU A 300 0.50 16.52 -22.70
N LEU A 301 -0.21 15.40 -22.56
CA LEU A 301 -0.59 14.53 -23.69
C LEU A 301 -1.58 15.19 -24.64
N ALA A 302 -2.46 16.06 -24.13
CA ALA A 302 -3.36 16.86 -24.98
C ALA A 302 -2.65 18.01 -25.69
N GLY A 303 -1.37 18.27 -25.41
CA GLY A 303 -0.62 19.40 -25.99
C GLY A 303 -1.14 20.79 -25.59
N THR A 304 -1.97 20.85 -24.52
CA THR A 304 -2.59 22.12 -24.07
C THR A 304 -1.75 22.86 -23.04
N MET A 305 -0.70 22.24 -22.51
CA MET A 305 0.10 22.81 -21.44
C MET A 305 1.26 23.65 -21.97
N PRO A 306 1.42 24.92 -21.50
CA PRO A 306 2.55 25.75 -21.86
C PRO A 306 3.89 25.18 -21.36
N ARG A 307 4.96 25.34 -22.15
CA ARG A 307 6.31 24.83 -21.81
C ARG A 307 6.80 25.23 -20.42
N LYS A 308 6.58 26.49 -20.01
CA LYS A 308 6.94 26.96 -18.66
C LYS A 308 6.21 26.25 -17.53
N GLU A 309 5.00 25.78 -17.80
CA GLU A 309 4.20 25.03 -16.83
C GLU A 309 4.66 23.57 -16.75
N ILE A 310 5.04 22.98 -17.87
CA ILE A 310 5.66 21.65 -17.94
C ILE A 310 6.93 21.64 -17.08
N GLU A 311 7.86 22.59 -17.31
CA GLU A 311 9.11 22.73 -16.53
C GLU A 311 8.88 22.92 -15.03
N ARG A 312 7.82 23.63 -14.64
CA ARG A 312 7.45 23.86 -13.22
C ARG A 312 6.87 22.59 -12.54
N LEU A 313 6.09 21.80 -13.27
CA LEU A 313 5.37 20.64 -12.73
C LEU A 313 6.16 19.35 -12.84
N GLU A 314 7.10 19.28 -13.77
CA GLU A 314 8.00 18.13 -13.97
C GLU A 314 8.67 17.68 -12.66
N GLY A 315 9.26 18.60 -11.91
CA GLY A 315 9.91 18.32 -10.61
C GLY A 315 8.96 17.83 -9.50
N ARG A 316 7.63 17.83 -9.74
CA ARG A 316 6.61 17.35 -8.79
C ARG A 316 6.09 15.95 -9.11
N LEU A 317 6.54 15.36 -10.23
CA LEU A 317 6.06 14.03 -10.66
C LEU A 317 6.56 12.88 -9.77
N ASP A 318 7.62 13.13 -8.97
CA ASP A 318 8.29 12.08 -8.19
C ASP A 318 8.72 10.90 -9.11
N HIS A 319 9.21 11.25 -10.31
CA HIS A 319 9.64 10.34 -11.36
C HIS A 319 10.76 10.96 -12.18
N ASN A 320 11.71 10.15 -12.62
CA ASN A 320 12.88 10.64 -13.37
C ASN A 320 12.53 10.86 -14.85
N THR A 321 12.18 12.08 -15.22
CA THR A 321 11.83 12.48 -16.59
C THR A 321 13.03 12.74 -17.49
N ASN A 322 14.25 12.70 -16.94
CA ASN A 322 15.50 12.91 -17.70
C ASN A 322 15.99 11.65 -18.42
N GLN A 323 15.41 10.49 -18.10
CA GLN A 323 15.70 9.24 -18.79
C GLN A 323 14.74 9.07 -19.99
N PRO A 324 15.16 8.34 -21.04
CA PRO A 324 14.24 7.96 -22.11
C PRO A 324 13.08 7.12 -21.58
N HIS A 325 11.90 7.26 -22.22
CA HIS A 325 10.71 6.49 -21.87
C HIS A 325 10.11 5.81 -23.08
N ALA A 326 9.47 4.68 -22.88
CA ALA A 326 8.53 4.09 -23.82
C ALA A 326 7.12 4.08 -23.21
N VAL A 327 6.10 4.21 -24.05
CA VAL A 327 4.70 4.17 -23.62
C VAL A 327 4.07 2.87 -24.00
N LEU A 328 3.38 2.23 -23.03
CA LEU A 328 2.45 1.14 -23.30
C LEU A 328 1.03 1.65 -23.07
N ALA A 329 0.15 1.45 -24.04
CA ALA A 329 -1.28 1.69 -23.93
C ALA A 329 -2.00 0.34 -23.86
N LEU A 330 -2.83 0.15 -22.83
CA LEU A 330 -3.48 -1.11 -22.53
C LEU A 330 -4.98 -0.91 -22.33
N LYS A 331 -5.80 -1.75 -22.95
CA LYS A 331 -7.24 -1.80 -22.71
C LYS A 331 -7.77 -3.24 -22.81
N TRP A 332 -8.95 -3.47 -22.25
CA TRP A 332 -9.71 -4.68 -22.56
C TRP A 332 -10.26 -4.59 -23.99
N ALA A 333 -10.25 -5.69 -24.73
CA ALA A 333 -10.91 -5.76 -26.03
C ALA A 333 -12.43 -5.55 -25.89
N ASP A 334 -13.06 -4.97 -26.90
CA ASP A 334 -14.50 -4.71 -26.89
C ASP A 334 -15.32 -5.98 -27.24
N PRO A 335 -16.41 -6.27 -26.50
CA PRO A 335 -16.87 -5.58 -25.29
C PRO A 335 -15.99 -5.91 -24.07
N PRO A 336 -15.72 -4.93 -23.17
CA PRO A 336 -14.80 -5.12 -22.07
C PRO A 336 -15.35 -6.11 -21.03
N ALA A 337 -14.60 -7.19 -20.79
CA ALA A 337 -14.96 -8.20 -19.80
C ALA A 337 -14.78 -7.71 -18.35
N HIS A 338 -13.84 -6.78 -18.12
CA HIS A 338 -13.45 -6.31 -16.79
C HIS A 338 -13.24 -4.78 -16.74
N SER A 339 -13.27 -4.21 -15.53
CA SER A 339 -13.03 -2.77 -15.36
C SER A 339 -11.55 -2.40 -15.55
N LEU A 340 -11.28 -1.16 -16.02
CA LEU A 340 -9.91 -0.62 -16.12
C LEU A 340 -9.20 -0.56 -14.76
N ARG A 341 -9.94 -0.47 -13.65
CA ARG A 341 -9.37 -0.50 -12.31
C ARG A 341 -8.71 -1.85 -11.99
N HIS A 342 -9.26 -2.96 -12.49
CA HIS A 342 -8.63 -4.26 -12.36
C HIS A 342 -7.30 -4.27 -13.11
N LEU A 343 -7.30 -3.79 -14.35
CA LEU A 343 -6.09 -3.68 -15.17
C LEU A 343 -5.03 -2.78 -14.51
N GLU A 344 -5.42 -1.60 -14.02
CA GLU A 344 -4.52 -0.70 -13.28
C GLU A 344 -3.88 -1.41 -12.07
N THR A 345 -4.68 -2.20 -11.34
CA THR A 345 -4.19 -2.94 -10.17
C THR A 345 -3.17 -4.02 -10.55
N THR A 346 -3.45 -4.79 -11.60
CA THR A 346 -2.52 -5.81 -12.11
C THR A 346 -1.22 -5.18 -12.63
N VAL A 347 -1.31 -4.06 -13.36
CA VAL A 347 -0.13 -3.30 -13.83
C VAL A 347 0.75 -2.87 -12.65
N HIS A 348 0.16 -2.27 -11.61
CA HIS A 348 0.90 -1.88 -10.41
C HIS A 348 1.54 -3.07 -9.69
N TRP A 349 0.86 -4.21 -9.64
CA TRP A 349 1.40 -5.43 -9.04
C TRP A 349 2.64 -5.93 -9.82
N VAL A 350 2.57 -5.96 -11.16
CA VAL A 350 3.71 -6.36 -12.02
C VAL A 350 4.88 -5.42 -11.83
N LEU A 351 4.66 -4.10 -11.81
CA LEU A 351 5.72 -3.10 -11.63
C LEU A 351 6.43 -3.26 -10.28
N ASN A 352 5.67 -3.43 -9.20
CA ASN A 352 6.24 -3.59 -7.85
C ASN A 352 7.05 -4.88 -7.72
N ASN A 353 6.55 -6.00 -8.25
CA ASN A 353 7.23 -7.29 -8.15
C ASN A 353 8.52 -7.37 -8.99
N HIS A 354 8.65 -6.53 -10.00
CA HIS A 354 9.81 -6.52 -10.88
C HIS A 354 10.68 -5.27 -10.71
N SER A 355 10.45 -4.45 -9.67
CA SER A 355 11.22 -3.24 -9.35
C SER A 355 11.42 -2.32 -10.57
N ARG A 356 10.37 -2.14 -11.38
CA ARG A 356 10.39 -1.30 -12.58
C ARG A 356 9.94 0.12 -12.25
N SER A 357 10.69 1.11 -12.71
CA SER A 357 10.32 2.52 -12.63
C SER A 357 9.40 2.88 -13.79
N ALA A 358 8.14 3.20 -13.49
CA ALA A 358 7.17 3.61 -14.49
C ALA A 358 6.07 4.50 -13.88
N LEU A 359 5.54 5.42 -14.68
CA LEU A 359 4.32 6.15 -14.35
C LEU A 359 3.11 5.42 -14.94
N VAL A 360 2.09 5.18 -14.10
CA VAL A 360 0.83 4.57 -14.54
C VAL A 360 -0.28 5.60 -14.43
N HIS A 361 -1.08 5.74 -15.48
CA HIS A 361 -2.23 6.63 -15.53
C HIS A 361 -3.39 6.01 -16.31
N VAL A 362 -4.61 6.18 -15.80
CA VAL A 362 -5.85 5.80 -16.50
C VAL A 362 -6.37 7.04 -17.22
N TYR A 363 -6.32 7.04 -18.55
CA TYR A 363 -6.70 8.19 -19.37
C TYR A 363 -8.18 8.12 -19.77
N GLY A 364 -8.96 9.11 -19.34
CA GLY A 364 -10.36 9.30 -19.75
C GLY A 364 -11.26 8.08 -19.57
N ASP A 365 -10.98 7.22 -18.60
CA ASP A 365 -11.69 5.93 -18.37
C ASP A 365 -11.73 5.02 -19.61
N LYS A 366 -10.78 5.15 -20.53
CA LYS A 366 -10.72 4.39 -21.78
C LYS A 366 -9.61 3.34 -21.81
N HIS A 367 -8.44 3.67 -21.29
CA HIS A 367 -7.26 2.80 -21.31
C HIS A 367 -6.29 3.14 -20.18
N VAL A 368 -5.38 2.23 -19.89
CA VAL A 368 -4.27 2.41 -18.95
C VAL A 368 -3.02 2.73 -19.76
N CYS A 369 -2.32 3.81 -19.39
CA CYS A 369 -1.02 4.19 -19.95
C CYS A 369 0.08 3.88 -18.94
N VAL A 370 1.18 3.32 -19.43
CA VAL A 370 2.39 3.06 -18.64
C VAL A 370 3.56 3.73 -19.34
N PHE A 371 4.15 4.73 -18.68
CA PHE A 371 5.37 5.41 -19.13
C PHE A 371 6.56 4.72 -18.46
N GLN A 372 7.16 3.77 -19.15
CA GLN A 372 8.28 2.97 -18.67
C GLN A 372 9.59 3.69 -18.87
N GLU A 373 10.34 3.90 -17.79
CA GLU A 373 11.71 4.41 -17.84
C GLU A 373 12.65 3.38 -18.51
N LEU A 374 13.45 3.85 -19.46
CA LEU A 374 14.45 3.09 -20.17
C LEU A 374 15.85 3.51 -19.71
N LYS A 375 16.79 2.59 -19.69
CA LYS A 375 18.20 2.94 -19.39
C LYS A 375 18.81 3.82 -20.49
N HIS A 376 18.43 3.56 -21.72
CA HIS A 376 18.80 4.30 -22.93
C HIS A 376 17.75 4.07 -24.02
N ALA A 377 17.68 4.94 -25.02
CA ALA A 377 16.62 4.92 -26.03
C ALA A 377 16.56 3.63 -26.85
N GLU A 378 17.64 2.88 -26.93
CA GLU A 378 17.73 1.62 -27.66
C GLU A 378 17.20 0.41 -26.86
N ASP A 379 16.94 0.58 -25.55
CA ASP A 379 16.50 -0.49 -24.63
C ASP A 379 14.98 -0.74 -24.71
N MET A 380 14.47 -0.88 -25.93
CA MET A 380 13.04 -1.15 -26.18
C MET A 380 12.61 -2.54 -25.73
N GLU A 381 13.54 -3.50 -25.64
CA GLU A 381 13.26 -4.84 -25.14
C GLU A 381 12.76 -4.84 -23.70
N THR A 382 13.27 -3.93 -22.87
CA THR A 382 12.78 -3.73 -21.49
C THR A 382 11.29 -3.38 -21.45
N ALA A 383 10.82 -2.51 -22.35
CA ALA A 383 9.40 -2.14 -22.41
C ALA A 383 8.55 -3.27 -23.00
N HIS A 384 9.06 -3.96 -24.02
CA HIS A 384 8.39 -5.12 -24.61
C HIS A 384 8.22 -6.25 -23.58
N GLU A 385 9.26 -6.55 -22.82
CA GLU A 385 9.21 -7.53 -21.73
C GLU A 385 8.18 -7.15 -20.65
N LEU A 386 8.09 -5.86 -20.28
CA LEU A 386 7.07 -5.39 -19.36
C LEU A 386 5.65 -5.65 -19.89
N GLY A 387 5.39 -5.30 -21.15
CA GLY A 387 4.10 -5.56 -21.81
C GLY A 387 3.73 -7.04 -21.76
N ARG A 388 4.65 -7.90 -22.14
CA ARG A 388 4.47 -9.36 -22.12
C ARG A 388 4.16 -9.89 -20.72
N ARG A 389 4.86 -9.42 -19.69
CA ARG A 389 4.61 -9.82 -18.29
C ARG A 389 3.24 -9.36 -17.80
N ILE A 390 2.81 -8.16 -18.20
CA ILE A 390 1.45 -7.68 -17.89
C ILE A 390 0.41 -8.59 -18.57
N GLU A 391 0.59 -8.97 -19.84
CA GLU A 391 -0.30 -9.88 -20.57
C GLU A 391 -0.38 -11.26 -19.89
N GLU A 392 0.75 -11.83 -19.50
CA GLU A 392 0.83 -13.12 -18.80
C GLU A 392 0.09 -13.08 -17.45
N GLN A 393 0.30 -12.01 -16.69
CA GLN A 393 -0.37 -11.83 -15.39
C GLN A 393 -1.88 -11.63 -15.56
N VAL A 394 -2.29 -10.80 -16.50
CA VAL A 394 -3.71 -10.59 -16.85
C VAL A 394 -4.37 -11.90 -17.26
N LYS A 395 -3.72 -12.71 -18.10
CA LYS A 395 -4.23 -14.01 -18.51
C LYS A 395 -4.38 -14.98 -17.33
N THR A 396 -3.52 -14.88 -16.32
CA THR A 396 -3.59 -15.70 -15.11
C THR A 396 -4.73 -15.26 -14.19
N GLU A 397 -4.90 -13.95 -13.99
CA GLU A 397 -5.92 -13.39 -13.10
C GLU A 397 -7.32 -13.36 -13.74
N TYR A 398 -7.38 -13.16 -15.07
CA TYR A 398 -8.61 -12.97 -15.85
C TYR A 398 -8.58 -13.82 -17.11
N PRO A 399 -8.78 -15.15 -17.03
CA PRO A 399 -8.64 -16.07 -18.16
C PRO A 399 -9.63 -15.81 -19.32
N ASP A 400 -10.77 -15.18 -19.01
CA ASP A 400 -11.83 -14.78 -19.96
C ASP A 400 -11.61 -13.37 -20.54
N GLY A 401 -10.65 -12.61 -20.01
CA GLY A 401 -10.32 -11.27 -20.47
C GLY A 401 -9.31 -11.28 -21.62
N VAL A 402 -9.59 -10.50 -22.66
CA VAL A 402 -8.64 -10.27 -23.76
C VAL A 402 -8.03 -8.88 -23.59
N LEU A 403 -6.71 -8.84 -23.37
CA LEU A 403 -5.96 -7.59 -23.29
C LEU A 403 -5.46 -7.19 -24.68
N VAL A 404 -5.55 -5.90 -24.98
CA VAL A 404 -4.94 -5.29 -26.17
C VAL A 404 -3.86 -4.35 -25.69
N THR A 405 -2.63 -4.54 -26.20
CA THR A 405 -1.45 -3.79 -25.78
C THR A 405 -0.77 -3.15 -26.98
N GLY A 406 -0.66 -1.83 -27.00
CA GLY A 406 0.16 -1.09 -27.96
C GLY A 406 1.39 -0.52 -27.28
N MET A 407 2.53 -0.51 -27.96
CA MET A 407 3.81 0.02 -27.49
C MET A 407 4.39 1.01 -28.50
N SER A 408 4.86 2.15 -28.00
CA SER A 408 5.49 3.22 -28.79
C SER A 408 6.95 2.91 -29.15
N GLY A 409 7.57 3.83 -29.88
CA GLY A 409 9.02 4.06 -29.90
C GLY A 409 9.53 4.71 -28.60
N PRO A 410 10.86 4.97 -28.50
CA PRO A 410 11.44 5.66 -27.36
C PRO A 410 11.22 7.18 -27.44
N ALA A 411 10.93 7.82 -26.31
CA ALA A 411 10.92 9.26 -26.13
C ALA A 411 12.15 9.68 -25.29
N PRO A 412 13.19 10.26 -25.89
CA PRO A 412 14.36 10.76 -25.17
C PRO A 412 14.04 11.85 -24.15
N THR A 413 13.01 12.66 -24.41
CA THR A 413 12.64 13.82 -23.58
C THR A 413 11.15 13.87 -23.31
N LEU A 414 10.77 14.54 -22.22
CA LEU A 414 9.37 14.73 -21.82
C LEU A 414 8.52 15.42 -22.92
N THR A 415 9.12 16.28 -23.74
CA THR A 415 8.42 16.97 -24.84
C THR A 415 7.96 16.04 -25.96
N GLU A 416 8.52 14.85 -26.06
CA GLU A 416 8.17 13.83 -27.05
C GLU A 416 7.08 12.85 -26.55
N TRP A 417 6.74 12.91 -25.24
CA TRP A 417 5.72 12.03 -24.67
C TRP A 417 4.35 12.08 -25.38
N PRO A 418 3.83 13.26 -25.81
CA PRO A 418 2.60 13.29 -26.59
C PRO A 418 2.67 12.46 -27.87
N GLN A 419 3.77 12.59 -28.62
CA GLN A 419 3.97 11.85 -29.86
C GLN A 419 4.02 10.33 -29.61
N VAL A 420 4.86 9.87 -28.67
CA VAL A 420 5.00 8.44 -28.39
C VAL A 420 3.74 7.85 -27.74
N TYR A 421 2.97 8.68 -27.03
CA TYR A 421 1.66 8.28 -26.54
C TYR A 421 0.68 8.00 -27.69
N ASP A 422 0.63 8.89 -28.70
CA ASP A 422 -0.19 8.69 -29.90
C ASP A 422 0.26 7.45 -30.69
N GLU A 423 1.57 7.20 -30.79
CA GLU A 423 2.12 5.97 -31.39
C GLU A 423 1.62 4.71 -30.65
N ALA A 424 1.66 4.70 -29.32
CA ALA A 424 1.17 3.56 -28.51
C ALA A 424 -0.35 3.36 -28.69
N LEU A 425 -1.12 4.45 -28.76
CA LEU A 425 -2.57 4.37 -29.02
C LEU A 425 -2.87 3.79 -30.41
N GLN A 426 -2.17 4.26 -31.45
CA GLN A 426 -2.32 3.73 -32.80
C GLN A 426 -1.95 2.25 -32.86
N ALA A 427 -0.85 1.86 -32.20
CA ALA A 427 -0.44 0.45 -32.10
C ALA A 427 -1.52 -0.40 -31.40
N MET A 428 -2.09 0.09 -30.30
CA MET A 428 -3.16 -0.58 -29.57
C MET A 428 -4.42 -0.73 -30.45
N GLN A 429 -4.88 0.34 -31.09
CA GLN A 429 -6.07 0.32 -31.95
C GLN A 429 -5.91 -0.61 -33.15
N LEU A 430 -4.74 -0.59 -33.77
CA LEU A 430 -4.42 -1.48 -34.89
C LEU A 430 -4.30 -2.93 -34.44
N GLY A 431 -3.69 -3.16 -33.27
CA GLY A 431 -3.62 -4.50 -32.68
C GLY A 431 -4.99 -5.12 -32.47
N GLU A 432 -5.95 -4.32 -32.00
CA GLU A 432 -7.34 -4.77 -31.83
C GLU A 432 -8.01 -5.08 -33.16
N ARG A 433 -7.94 -4.17 -34.15
CA ARG A 433 -8.54 -4.36 -35.48
C ARG A 433 -7.97 -5.56 -36.20
N LEU A 434 -6.67 -5.76 -36.10
CA LEU A 434 -5.95 -6.90 -36.71
C LEU A 434 -6.00 -8.17 -35.86
N GLN A 435 -6.68 -8.14 -34.71
CA GLN A 435 -6.82 -9.25 -33.75
C GLN A 435 -5.46 -9.83 -33.29
N ILE A 436 -4.46 -8.99 -33.17
CA ILE A 436 -3.13 -9.38 -32.69
C ILE A 436 -3.20 -9.56 -31.17
N LYS A 437 -2.90 -10.76 -30.68
CA LYS A 437 -3.00 -11.15 -29.26
C LYS A 437 -1.69 -10.96 -28.47
N GLN A 438 -0.78 -10.14 -28.97
CA GLN A 438 0.52 -9.86 -28.37
C GLN A 438 0.76 -8.36 -28.35
N VAL A 439 1.77 -7.93 -27.60
CA VAL A 439 2.22 -6.54 -27.59
C VAL A 439 2.53 -6.08 -29.02
N VAL A 440 1.81 -5.07 -29.48
CA VAL A 440 2.00 -4.50 -30.81
C VAL A 440 2.92 -3.30 -30.71
N GLN A 441 4.11 -3.42 -31.25
CA GLN A 441 5.06 -2.30 -31.31
C GLN A 441 4.76 -1.42 -32.53
N PHE A 442 4.69 -0.10 -32.33
CA PHE A 442 4.37 0.86 -33.39
C PHE A 442 5.31 0.74 -34.60
N SER A 443 6.62 0.59 -34.37
CA SER A 443 7.60 0.43 -35.43
C SER A 443 7.41 -0.85 -36.27
N SER A 444 6.79 -1.90 -35.70
CA SER A 444 6.51 -3.16 -36.42
C SER A 444 5.31 -3.09 -37.35
N LEU A 445 4.50 -2.05 -37.24
CA LEU A 445 3.29 -1.88 -38.04
C LEU A 445 3.59 -1.56 -39.52
N GLY A 446 4.81 -1.09 -39.82
CA GLY A 446 5.23 -0.84 -41.19
C GLY A 446 4.25 0.05 -41.97
N VAL A 447 3.75 -0.45 -43.11
CA VAL A 447 2.84 0.30 -43.98
C VAL A 447 1.51 0.68 -43.29
N TYR A 448 1.06 -0.06 -42.28
CA TYR A 448 -0.18 0.25 -41.56
C TYR A 448 -0.17 1.59 -40.85
N GLN A 449 1.01 2.09 -40.45
CA GLN A 449 1.15 3.44 -39.86
C GLN A 449 0.67 4.55 -40.82
N LEU A 450 0.88 4.36 -42.14
CA LEU A 450 0.41 5.28 -43.16
C LEU A 450 -1.05 5.02 -43.54
N LEU A 451 -1.44 3.76 -43.64
CA LEU A 451 -2.77 3.35 -44.11
C LEU A 451 -3.88 3.82 -43.17
N VAL A 452 -3.64 3.80 -41.84
CA VAL A 452 -4.60 4.33 -40.84
C VAL A 452 -4.90 5.82 -41.06
N GLN A 453 -3.89 6.60 -41.38
CA GLN A 453 -4.08 8.03 -41.64
C GLN A 453 -4.85 8.29 -42.95
N LEU A 454 -4.77 7.36 -43.88
CA LEU A 454 -5.43 7.46 -45.20
C LEU A 454 -6.86 6.92 -45.18
N GLU A 455 -7.22 6.02 -44.26
CA GLU A 455 -8.51 5.33 -44.21
C GLU A 455 -9.71 6.28 -44.15
N GLU A 456 -9.56 7.43 -43.49
CA GLU A 456 -10.64 8.41 -43.33
C GLU A 456 -10.96 9.22 -44.61
N PHE A 457 -10.05 9.21 -45.59
CA PHE A 457 -10.27 9.96 -46.84
C PHE A 457 -11.31 9.27 -47.73
N PRO A 458 -12.38 9.97 -48.15
CA PRO A 458 -13.43 9.41 -49.02
C PRO A 458 -12.88 8.80 -50.31
N ALA A 459 -11.86 9.42 -50.90
CA ALA A 459 -11.23 8.93 -52.12
C ALA A 459 -10.54 7.56 -51.91
N VAL A 460 -9.94 7.34 -50.76
CA VAL A 460 -9.30 6.07 -50.38
C VAL A 460 -10.33 4.98 -50.15
N ARG A 461 -11.44 5.32 -49.50
CA ARG A 461 -12.56 4.39 -49.34
C ARG A 461 -13.15 3.95 -50.70
N THR A 462 -13.43 4.93 -51.59
CA THR A 462 -13.93 4.64 -52.93
C THR A 462 -12.95 3.76 -53.69
N PHE A 463 -11.65 4.05 -53.64
CA PHE A 463 -10.62 3.23 -54.30
C PHE A 463 -10.63 1.79 -53.73
N THR A 464 -10.67 1.64 -52.42
CA THR A 464 -10.71 0.31 -51.77
C THR A 464 -11.95 -0.49 -52.20
N ASP A 465 -13.13 0.17 -52.21
CA ASP A 465 -14.39 -0.47 -52.60
C ASP A 465 -14.40 -0.89 -54.09
N GLN A 466 -13.80 -0.09 -54.95
CA GLN A 466 -13.67 -0.41 -56.36
C GLN A 466 -12.76 -1.60 -56.61
N VAL A 467 -11.69 -1.74 -55.86
CA VAL A 467 -10.65 -2.78 -56.11
C VAL A 467 -10.99 -4.08 -55.37
N ILE A 468 -11.34 -4.06 -54.09
CA ILE A 468 -11.59 -5.24 -53.26
C ILE A 468 -13.08 -5.61 -53.21
N GLY A 469 -13.99 -4.63 -53.29
CA GLY A 469 -15.43 -4.86 -53.23
C GLY A 469 -15.93 -6.04 -54.11
N PRO A 470 -15.55 -6.12 -55.39
CA PRO A 470 -15.96 -7.25 -56.23
C PRO A 470 -15.59 -8.66 -55.71
N LEU A 471 -14.48 -8.75 -54.93
CA LEU A 471 -14.08 -10.02 -54.32
C LEU A 471 -14.91 -10.33 -53.07
N VAL A 472 -15.21 -9.32 -52.26
CA VAL A 472 -16.06 -9.47 -51.09
C VAL A 472 -17.47 -9.87 -51.48
N ASP A 473 -18.06 -9.14 -52.43
CA ASP A 473 -19.40 -9.45 -52.96
C ASP A 473 -19.48 -10.86 -53.52
N TYR A 474 -18.44 -11.29 -54.25
CA TYR A 474 -18.38 -12.63 -54.80
C TYR A 474 -18.25 -13.71 -53.73
N ASP A 475 -17.43 -13.49 -52.73
CA ASP A 475 -17.26 -14.41 -51.61
C ASP A 475 -18.57 -14.59 -50.83
N GLU A 476 -19.32 -13.51 -50.59
CA GLU A 476 -20.63 -13.54 -49.91
C GLU A 476 -21.68 -14.29 -50.74
N GLN A 477 -21.74 -14.05 -52.05
CA GLN A 477 -22.74 -14.66 -52.93
C GLN A 477 -22.49 -16.13 -53.21
N HIS A 478 -21.22 -16.55 -53.28
CA HIS A 478 -20.83 -17.91 -53.73
C HIS A 478 -20.21 -18.76 -52.62
N ASN A 479 -20.21 -18.23 -51.35
CA ASN A 479 -19.54 -18.88 -50.22
C ASN A 479 -18.10 -19.31 -50.56
N SER A 480 -17.40 -18.44 -51.27
CA SER A 480 -16.01 -18.62 -51.69
C SER A 480 -15.04 -17.98 -50.68
N SER A 481 -13.77 -18.00 -50.95
CA SER A 481 -12.74 -17.44 -50.09
C SER A 481 -11.61 -16.77 -50.90
N LEU A 482 -12.02 -15.93 -51.88
CA LEU A 482 -11.08 -15.24 -52.77
C LEU A 482 -10.27 -14.19 -52.02
N VAL A 483 -10.91 -13.44 -51.09
CA VAL A 483 -10.21 -12.45 -50.24
C VAL A 483 -9.15 -13.14 -49.39
N LYS A 484 -9.47 -14.27 -48.76
CA LYS A 484 -8.50 -15.07 -48.01
C LYS A 484 -7.40 -15.65 -48.90
N THR A 485 -7.75 -15.99 -50.15
CA THR A 485 -6.78 -16.56 -51.13
C THR A 485 -5.76 -15.51 -51.55
N ILE A 486 -6.17 -14.27 -51.82
CA ILE A 486 -5.26 -13.20 -52.25
C ILE A 486 -4.39 -12.71 -51.09
N ASP A 487 -4.91 -12.71 -49.85
CA ASP A 487 -4.14 -12.39 -48.67
C ASP A 487 -3.00 -13.40 -48.45
N ALA A 488 -3.30 -14.69 -48.45
CA ALA A 488 -2.30 -15.75 -48.38
C ALA A 488 -1.28 -15.69 -49.54
N TYR A 489 -1.72 -15.31 -50.73
CA TYR A 489 -0.82 -15.15 -51.88
C TYR A 489 0.19 -14.03 -51.68
N PHE A 490 -0.23 -12.91 -51.11
CA PHE A 490 0.68 -11.80 -50.78
C PHE A 490 1.59 -12.13 -49.62
N ASP A 491 1.09 -12.77 -48.56
CA ASP A 491 1.88 -13.19 -47.40
C ASP A 491 3.01 -14.17 -47.77
N HIS A 492 2.78 -15.03 -48.80
CA HIS A 492 3.79 -15.92 -49.34
C HIS A 492 4.53 -15.33 -50.56
N HIS A 493 4.55 -13.99 -50.70
CA HIS A 493 5.29 -13.28 -51.76
C HIS A 493 4.98 -13.73 -53.20
N GLY A 494 3.77 -14.24 -53.45
CA GLY A 494 3.35 -14.75 -54.72
C GLY A 494 3.81 -16.18 -55.02
N ASN A 495 4.34 -16.92 -54.05
CA ASN A 495 4.76 -18.30 -54.21
C ASN A 495 3.55 -19.26 -54.25
N ILE A 496 3.22 -19.77 -55.42
CA ILE A 496 2.05 -20.62 -55.64
C ILE A 496 2.07 -21.88 -54.77
N SER A 497 3.22 -22.52 -54.58
CA SER A 497 3.31 -23.78 -53.83
C SER A 497 3.08 -23.54 -52.33
N GLN A 498 3.73 -22.54 -51.75
CA GLN A 498 3.58 -22.17 -50.34
C GLN A 498 2.17 -21.64 -50.02
N THR A 499 1.60 -20.85 -50.92
CA THR A 499 0.21 -20.37 -50.79
C THR A 499 -0.79 -21.51 -50.84
N ALA A 500 -0.64 -22.46 -51.76
CA ALA A 500 -1.54 -23.62 -51.83
C ALA A 500 -1.47 -24.50 -50.58
N GLU A 501 -0.26 -24.72 -50.07
CA GLU A 501 -0.02 -25.48 -48.84
C GLU A 501 -0.64 -24.76 -47.61
N SER A 502 -0.44 -23.45 -47.45
CA SER A 502 -1.01 -22.68 -46.34
C SER A 502 -2.53 -22.65 -46.33
N LEU A 503 -3.16 -22.71 -47.52
CA LEU A 503 -4.61 -22.74 -47.65
C LEU A 503 -5.19 -24.16 -47.65
N PHE A 504 -4.35 -25.20 -47.55
CA PHE A 504 -4.72 -26.62 -47.64
C PHE A 504 -5.50 -26.96 -48.94
N ILE A 505 -5.10 -26.38 -50.09
CA ILE A 505 -5.73 -26.61 -51.39
C ILE A 505 -4.71 -27.10 -52.43
N HIS A 506 -5.21 -27.76 -53.49
CA HIS A 506 -4.35 -28.16 -54.60
C HIS A 506 -3.89 -26.93 -55.41
N ARG A 507 -2.68 -26.98 -55.95
CA ARG A 507 -2.10 -25.93 -56.79
C ARG A 507 -3.03 -25.46 -57.90
N ASN A 508 -3.70 -26.38 -58.59
CA ASN A 508 -4.62 -26.03 -59.69
C ASN A 508 -5.85 -25.25 -59.18
N THR A 509 -6.34 -25.58 -57.99
CA THR A 509 -7.43 -24.82 -57.34
C THR A 509 -6.99 -23.39 -56.99
N LEU A 510 -5.75 -23.24 -56.54
CA LEU A 510 -5.20 -21.91 -56.29
C LEU A 510 -5.10 -21.10 -57.59
N LEU A 511 -4.54 -21.68 -58.68
CA LEU A 511 -4.45 -20.99 -59.96
C LEU A 511 -5.83 -20.55 -60.45
N TYR A 512 -6.83 -21.42 -60.40
CA TYR A 512 -8.20 -21.08 -60.75
C TYR A 512 -8.75 -19.90 -59.92
N ARG A 513 -8.49 -19.90 -58.62
CA ARG A 513 -8.92 -18.79 -57.75
C ARG A 513 -8.19 -17.49 -58.09
N LEU A 514 -6.90 -17.51 -58.40
CA LEU A 514 -6.13 -16.33 -58.77
C LEU A 514 -6.60 -15.76 -60.14
N ASP A 515 -6.89 -16.64 -61.11
CA ASP A 515 -7.49 -16.22 -62.40
C ASP A 515 -8.85 -15.57 -62.17
N ARG A 516 -9.68 -16.14 -61.28
CA ARG A 516 -10.98 -15.55 -60.94
C ARG A 516 -10.85 -14.19 -60.24
N ILE A 517 -9.85 -14.01 -59.37
CA ILE A 517 -9.53 -12.71 -58.75
C ILE A 517 -9.19 -11.68 -59.82
N GLN A 518 -8.35 -12.02 -60.79
CA GLN A 518 -7.98 -11.14 -61.89
C GLN A 518 -9.18 -10.75 -62.77
N GLU A 519 -10.07 -11.72 -63.08
CA GLU A 519 -11.30 -11.45 -63.81
C GLU A 519 -12.23 -10.47 -63.11
N LEU A 520 -12.45 -10.68 -61.80
CA LEU A 520 -13.39 -9.87 -61.03
C LEU A 520 -12.87 -8.44 -60.73
N THR A 521 -11.59 -8.32 -60.49
CA THR A 521 -10.98 -7.03 -60.14
C THR A 521 -10.47 -6.24 -61.34
N GLY A 522 -10.26 -6.91 -62.48
CA GLY A 522 -9.58 -6.33 -63.64
C GLY A 522 -8.08 -6.09 -63.41
N HIS A 523 -7.51 -6.63 -62.30
CA HIS A 523 -6.12 -6.40 -61.91
C HIS A 523 -5.26 -7.64 -62.25
N ASP A 524 -4.37 -7.50 -63.24
CA ASP A 524 -3.38 -8.51 -63.57
C ASP A 524 -2.28 -8.57 -62.52
N LEU A 525 -2.17 -9.67 -61.81
CA LEU A 525 -1.19 -9.91 -60.75
C LEU A 525 0.27 -9.94 -61.24
N ASN A 526 0.49 -10.04 -62.54
CA ASN A 526 1.82 -9.94 -63.15
C ASN A 526 2.28 -8.48 -63.35
N GLN A 527 1.35 -7.54 -63.35
CA GLN A 527 1.66 -6.13 -63.48
C GLN A 527 1.91 -5.50 -62.11
N ALA A 528 3.11 -4.94 -61.89
CA ALA A 528 3.55 -4.41 -60.58
C ALA A 528 2.58 -3.41 -59.97
N ASN A 529 2.09 -2.45 -60.76
CA ASN A 529 1.17 -1.40 -60.26
C ASN A 529 -0.20 -1.96 -59.90
N MET A 530 -0.73 -2.93 -60.69
CA MET A 530 -2.02 -3.56 -60.37
C MET A 530 -1.93 -4.46 -59.15
N ARG A 531 -0.84 -5.22 -59.03
CA ARG A 531 -0.55 -6.00 -57.81
C ARG A 531 -0.43 -5.14 -56.55
N LEU A 532 0.25 -3.98 -56.66
CA LEU A 532 0.36 -3.04 -55.56
C LEU A 532 -1.02 -2.45 -55.18
N ALA A 533 -1.83 -2.06 -56.16
CA ALA A 533 -3.17 -1.52 -55.93
C ALA A 533 -4.06 -2.54 -55.20
N LEU A 534 -4.04 -3.79 -55.61
CA LEU A 534 -4.81 -4.87 -54.99
C LEU A 534 -4.32 -5.15 -53.57
N HIS A 535 -3.02 -5.25 -53.37
CA HIS A 535 -2.44 -5.47 -52.03
C HIS A 535 -2.74 -4.32 -51.08
N LEU A 536 -2.58 -3.08 -51.53
CA LEU A 536 -2.87 -1.89 -50.76
C LEU A 536 -4.36 -1.82 -50.36
N SER A 537 -5.26 -2.06 -51.30
CA SER A 537 -6.69 -2.09 -51.07
C SER A 537 -7.10 -3.20 -50.09
N LEU A 538 -6.46 -4.36 -50.16
CA LEU A 538 -6.68 -5.46 -49.23
C LEU A 538 -6.29 -5.05 -47.80
N LYS A 539 -5.10 -4.44 -47.61
CA LYS A 539 -4.65 -3.98 -46.29
C LYS A 539 -5.53 -2.86 -45.73
N LEU A 540 -6.00 -1.92 -46.58
CA LEU A 540 -6.98 -0.91 -46.21
C LEU A 540 -8.34 -1.50 -45.82
N TRP A 541 -8.78 -2.54 -46.54
CA TRP A 541 -10.04 -3.23 -46.26
C TRP A 541 -9.98 -3.98 -44.90
N GLN A 542 -8.85 -4.60 -44.58
CA GLN A 542 -8.61 -5.27 -43.29
C GLN A 542 -8.63 -4.30 -42.09
N LEU A 543 -8.38 -3.01 -42.32
CA LEU A 543 -8.44 -1.95 -41.28
C LEU A 543 -9.86 -1.48 -40.97
N ARG A 544 -10.86 -1.82 -41.80
CA ARG A 544 -12.26 -1.41 -41.57
C ARG A 544 -12.81 -2.04 -40.32
N PRO A 545 -13.60 -1.26 -39.50
CA PRO A 545 -14.22 -1.76 -38.26
C PRO A 545 -15.19 -2.92 -38.49
#